data_63762374fede68bd81cb819f1a77fb5a
#
_entry.id   63762374fede68bd81cb819f1a77fb5a
#
_cell.length_a   1.000
_cell.length_b   1.000
_cell.length_c   1.000
_cell.angle_alpha   90.00
_cell.angle_beta   90.00
_cell.angle_gamma   90.00
#
_symmetry.space_group_name_H-M   'P 1'
#
loop_
_entity.id
_entity.type
_entity.pdbx_description
1 polymer ?
#
loop_
_entity_poly.entity_id
_entity_poly.type
_entity_poly.pdbx_seq_one_letter_code
_entity_poly.pdbx_strand_id
1 'polypeptide(L)'
;MTLRRKISLLLAALALLTAMQGCKNSKPDAETQAPTVAEATQPPRKMREGIQTVLICCTEDYDLSEEPGGFRNENRANFMMLMVIDERAGIITPVQINPDSRVTFSIPGKGEKTDMPIGAVCSYGSGGSDSSLNLLGAVSGLLGNVRIDHHMTFTMDAVSMVNDSIGGVSVPVSAYFGDLEEETVLLSGADAVAYFSTRDGADITNEDRMNRQHQYMRSLYTPFLQKAQDDEFLSDLLLRLGDNMATDLTLSQLILMFETFEQYAMAQEVTVVPGAVESAGFVVDADGLVAIMDRLIFE
;
A
#
# COMPACT_ATOMS: atom_id res chain seq x y z
N MET A 1 25.42 7.08 24.97
CA MET A 1 23.95 7.22 25.04
C MET A 1 23.54 7.76 23.68
N THR A 2 23.02 6.91 22.82
CA THR A 2 22.67 7.27 21.45
C THR A 2 21.51 8.26 21.40
N LEU A 3 21.43 9.06 20.36
CA LEU A 3 20.39 10.05 20.09
C LEU A 3 18.98 9.44 20.27
N ARG A 4 18.79 8.17 19.93
CA ARG A 4 17.57 7.36 20.12
C ARG A 4 17.05 7.37 21.57
N ARG A 5 17.93 7.25 22.57
CA ARG A 5 17.54 7.32 24.00
C ARG A 5 17.12 8.73 24.45
N LYS A 6 17.63 9.78 23.79
CA LYS A 6 17.26 11.16 24.12
C LYS A 6 15.91 11.55 23.56
N ILE A 7 15.53 11.03 22.39
CA ILE A 7 14.23 11.27 21.76
C ILE A 7 13.11 10.58 22.55
N SER A 8 13.29 9.33 22.99
CA SER A 8 12.31 8.63 23.85
C SER A 8 12.04 9.34 25.17
N LEU A 9 13.04 9.99 25.77
CA LEU A 9 12.87 10.76 27.01
C LEU A 9 12.21 12.13 26.82
N LEU A 10 12.34 12.75 25.63
CA LEU A 10 11.67 14.02 25.31
C LEU A 10 10.17 13.81 25.00
N LEU A 11 9.81 12.73 24.33
CA LEU A 11 8.40 12.41 24.01
C LEU A 11 7.59 12.04 25.25
N ALA A 12 8.19 11.40 26.25
CA ALA A 12 7.53 11.12 27.52
C ALA A 12 7.25 12.38 28.36
N ALA A 13 8.04 13.44 28.20
CA ALA A 13 7.84 14.71 28.89
C ALA A 13 6.81 15.63 28.24
N LEU A 14 6.56 15.49 26.92
CA LEU A 14 5.60 16.32 26.17
C LEU A 14 4.15 15.82 26.29
N ALA A 15 3.95 14.53 26.57
CA ALA A 15 2.61 13.94 26.75
C ALA A 15 1.91 14.34 28.06
N LEU A 16 2.61 14.95 29.02
CA LEU A 16 2.08 15.34 30.33
C LEU A 16 1.62 16.80 30.44
N LEU A 17 1.75 17.61 29.39
CA LEU A 17 1.46 19.05 29.44
C LEU A 17 0.21 19.52 28.66
N THR A 18 -0.58 18.62 28.05
CA THR A 18 -1.77 19.02 27.28
C THR A 18 -3.12 18.65 27.90
N ALA A 19 -3.16 18.32 29.19
CA ALA A 19 -4.39 17.96 29.86
C ALA A 19 -4.96 19.08 30.74
N MET A 20 -5.07 20.32 30.28
CA MET A 20 -5.95 21.34 30.89
C MET A 20 -6.12 22.55 29.96
N GLN A 21 -7.14 22.54 29.08
CA GLN A 21 -7.87 23.77 28.73
C GLN A 21 -9.22 23.44 28.08
N GLY A 22 -10.25 23.68 28.83
CA GLY A 22 -11.48 24.41 28.64
C GLY A 22 -12.34 24.13 27.40
N CYS A 23 -13.49 23.47 27.64
CA CYS A 23 -14.65 23.43 26.75
C CYS A 23 -15.08 24.83 26.28
N LYS A 24 -15.21 25.02 24.96
CA LYS A 24 -16.18 25.96 24.39
C LYS A 24 -16.99 25.24 23.31
N ASN A 25 -18.30 25.24 23.53
CA ASN A 25 -19.32 24.74 22.59
C ASN A 25 -19.18 25.38 21.20
N SER A 26 -18.91 24.60 20.20
CA SER A 26 -19.28 24.88 18.81
C SER A 26 -20.09 23.67 18.29
N LYS A 27 -21.19 23.97 17.59
CA LYS A 27 -22.14 23.00 17.04
C LYS A 27 -21.41 21.95 16.20
N PRO A 28 -21.91 20.69 16.17
CA PRO A 28 -21.31 19.70 15.29
C PRO A 28 -21.64 20.07 13.83
N ASP A 29 -20.61 20.43 13.08
CA ASP A 29 -20.64 20.40 11.63
C ASP A 29 -20.66 18.92 11.19
N ALA A 30 -21.35 18.68 10.08
CA ALA A 30 -21.72 17.38 9.54
C ALA A 30 -20.66 16.28 9.76
N GLU A 31 -21.07 15.20 10.41
CA GLU A 31 -20.34 13.94 10.42
C GLU A 31 -19.95 13.55 9.00
N THR A 32 -18.66 13.60 8.71
CA THR A 32 -18.09 12.95 7.54
C THR A 32 -18.26 11.45 7.78
N GLN A 33 -19.33 10.87 7.26
CA GLN A 33 -19.55 9.44 7.31
C GLN A 33 -18.38 8.77 6.57
N ALA A 34 -17.67 7.91 7.27
CA ALA A 34 -16.73 7.00 6.67
C ALA A 34 -17.42 6.26 5.49
N PRO A 35 -16.69 6.00 4.37
CA PRO A 35 -17.28 5.33 3.23
C PRO A 35 -17.89 3.99 3.65
N THR A 36 -19.16 3.79 3.35
CA THR A 36 -19.84 2.53 3.62
C THR A 36 -19.35 1.52 2.58
N VAL A 37 -18.36 0.75 2.96
CA VAL A 37 -17.90 -0.42 2.19
C VAL A 37 -19.06 -1.40 2.02
N ALA A 38 -19.09 -2.12 0.90
CA ALA A 38 -20.09 -3.13 0.59
C ALA A 38 -20.42 -3.96 1.82
N GLU A 39 -21.73 -4.08 2.08
CA GLU A 39 -22.29 -4.80 3.22
C GLU A 39 -21.85 -6.27 3.17
N ALA A 40 -20.81 -6.62 3.92
CA ALA A 40 -20.42 -8.00 4.10
C ALA A 40 -21.55 -8.70 4.88
N THR A 41 -22.20 -9.67 4.26
CA THR A 41 -23.25 -10.49 4.86
C THR A 41 -22.73 -11.47 5.93
N GLN A 42 -21.41 -11.44 6.21
CA GLN A 42 -20.77 -12.26 7.23
C GLN A 42 -20.46 -11.42 8.47
N PRO A 43 -20.60 -12.01 9.69
CA PRO A 43 -20.19 -11.30 10.90
C PRO A 43 -18.70 -10.94 10.82
N PRO A 44 -18.31 -9.79 11.43
CA PRO A 44 -16.91 -9.37 11.41
C PRO A 44 -16.03 -10.48 12.01
N ARG A 45 -15.05 -10.91 11.23
CA ARG A 45 -14.11 -11.97 11.64
C ARG A 45 -13.09 -11.36 12.59
N LYS A 46 -12.71 -12.11 13.60
CA LYS A 46 -11.74 -11.65 14.59
C LYS A 46 -10.32 -11.87 14.06
N MET A 47 -9.55 -10.80 13.94
CA MET A 47 -8.12 -10.91 13.65
C MET A 47 -7.37 -11.51 14.84
N ARG A 48 -6.38 -12.35 14.56
CA ARG A 48 -5.49 -12.90 15.60
C ARG A 48 -4.77 -11.76 16.34
N GLU A 49 -4.55 -11.95 17.61
CA GLU A 49 -3.80 -11.02 18.43
C GLU A 49 -2.31 -11.01 18.03
N GLY A 50 -1.72 -9.82 17.90
CA GLY A 50 -0.34 -9.63 17.44
C GLY A 50 -0.21 -9.57 15.91
N ILE A 51 -1.34 -9.48 15.18
CA ILE A 51 -1.32 -9.18 13.75
C ILE A 51 -1.48 -7.67 13.56
N GLN A 52 -0.52 -7.07 12.85
CA GLN A 52 -0.59 -5.71 12.31
C GLN A 52 -0.59 -5.75 10.79
N THR A 53 -1.19 -4.75 10.18
CA THR A 53 -1.32 -4.67 8.72
C THR A 53 -0.96 -3.27 8.22
N VAL A 54 -0.16 -3.22 7.16
CA VAL A 54 0.23 -1.98 6.49
C VAL A 54 -0.04 -2.12 5.00
N LEU A 55 -0.89 -1.27 4.43
CA LEU A 55 -1.14 -1.26 3.01
C LEU A 55 -0.16 -0.32 2.30
N ILE A 56 0.62 -0.86 1.38
CA ILE A 56 1.52 -0.10 0.50
C ILE A 56 0.91 -0.04 -0.89
N CYS A 57 0.73 1.17 -1.42
CA CYS A 57 0.18 1.40 -2.75
C CYS A 57 1.11 2.30 -3.56
N CYS A 58 1.10 2.12 -4.90
CA CYS A 58 1.61 3.13 -5.82
C CYS A 58 0.50 3.56 -6.77
N THR A 59 0.43 4.87 -7.04
CA THR A 59 -0.52 5.46 -7.96
C THR A 59 0.19 6.02 -9.19
N GLU A 60 -0.48 5.97 -10.31
CA GLU A 60 -0.07 6.57 -11.58
C GLU A 60 -1.20 7.44 -12.13
N ASP A 61 -0.85 8.40 -12.98
CA ASP A 61 -1.82 9.19 -13.70
C ASP A 61 -2.59 8.34 -14.71
N TYR A 62 -3.91 8.54 -14.77
CA TYR A 62 -4.81 7.76 -15.61
C TYR A 62 -5.74 8.71 -16.39
N ASP A 63 -5.87 8.47 -17.70
CA ASP A 63 -6.79 9.21 -18.55
C ASP A 63 -8.25 8.87 -18.21
N LEU A 64 -8.99 9.85 -17.70
CA LEU A 64 -10.39 9.72 -17.31
C LEU A 64 -11.38 10.06 -18.43
N SER A 65 -10.91 10.34 -19.65
CA SER A 65 -11.75 10.86 -20.74
C SER A 65 -12.90 9.92 -21.14
N GLU A 66 -12.75 8.60 -20.93
CA GLU A 66 -13.72 7.58 -21.30
C GLU A 66 -14.53 7.03 -20.12
N GLU A 67 -14.28 7.50 -18.89
CA GLU A 67 -14.85 6.92 -17.69
C GLU A 67 -16.15 7.59 -17.23
N PRO A 68 -17.10 6.84 -16.61
CA PRO A 68 -18.36 7.40 -16.13
C PRO A 68 -18.16 8.56 -15.18
N GLY A 69 -18.90 9.65 -15.35
CA GLY A 69 -18.80 10.86 -14.56
C GLY A 69 -18.96 10.67 -13.05
N GLY A 70 -18.24 11.44 -12.29
CA GLY A 70 -18.22 11.48 -10.82
C GLY A 70 -17.25 12.52 -10.34
N PHE A 71 -17.10 12.68 -9.03
CA PHE A 71 -15.99 13.42 -8.46
C PHE A 71 -14.74 12.52 -8.57
N ARG A 72 -13.82 12.89 -9.45
CA ARG A 72 -12.67 12.06 -9.81
C ARG A 72 -11.41 12.91 -9.91
N ASN A 73 -10.31 12.28 -9.59
CA ASN A 73 -8.96 12.76 -9.89
C ASN A 73 -8.29 11.77 -10.86
N GLU A 74 -7.13 12.10 -11.38
CA GLU A 74 -6.41 11.30 -12.39
C GLU A 74 -5.62 10.11 -11.80
N ASN A 75 -5.70 9.86 -10.49
CA ASN A 75 -4.92 8.82 -9.83
C ASN A 75 -5.57 7.43 -9.96
N ARG A 76 -4.78 6.44 -10.33
CA ARG A 76 -5.13 5.03 -10.31
C ARG A 76 -4.05 4.23 -9.59
N ALA A 77 -4.43 3.36 -8.65
CA ALA A 77 -3.47 2.46 -8.04
C ALA A 77 -3.09 1.36 -9.05
N ASN A 78 -1.80 1.22 -9.34
CA ASN A 78 -1.24 0.19 -10.19
C ASN A 78 -0.45 -0.87 -9.41
N PHE A 79 -0.18 -0.61 -8.14
CA PHE A 79 0.44 -1.53 -7.19
C PHE A 79 -0.27 -1.46 -5.85
N MET A 80 -0.58 -2.61 -5.29
CA MET A 80 -1.14 -2.74 -3.94
C MET A 80 -0.56 -3.97 -3.28
N MET A 81 0.01 -3.79 -2.09
CA MET A 81 0.59 -4.86 -1.28
C MET A 81 0.24 -4.65 0.19
N LEU A 82 -0.49 -5.60 0.77
CA LEU A 82 -0.73 -5.63 2.21
C LEU A 82 0.42 -6.36 2.89
N MET A 83 1.16 -5.67 3.74
CA MET A 83 2.16 -6.26 4.61
C MET A 83 1.45 -6.77 5.87
N VAL A 84 1.42 -8.08 6.04
CA VAL A 84 0.88 -8.74 7.23
C VAL A 84 2.03 -9.03 8.18
N ILE A 85 2.07 -8.35 9.31
CA ILE A 85 3.12 -8.42 10.33
C ILE A 85 2.59 -9.30 11.46
N ASP A 86 3.15 -10.50 11.61
CA ASP A 86 2.88 -11.38 12.75
C ASP A 86 3.97 -11.17 13.81
N GLU A 87 3.66 -10.36 14.82
CA GLU A 87 4.61 -10.02 15.90
C GLU A 87 5.02 -11.25 16.72
N ARG A 88 4.14 -12.25 16.85
CA ARG A 88 4.42 -13.46 17.63
C ARG A 88 5.36 -14.40 16.89
N ALA A 89 5.19 -14.49 15.57
CA ALA A 89 6.08 -15.30 14.73
C ALA A 89 7.36 -14.56 14.34
N GLY A 90 7.37 -13.22 14.44
CA GLY A 90 8.47 -12.38 13.95
C GLY A 90 8.59 -12.44 12.41
N ILE A 91 7.47 -12.53 11.71
CA ILE A 91 7.42 -12.70 10.25
C ILE A 91 6.54 -11.62 9.62
N ILE A 92 7.00 -11.09 8.49
CA ILE A 92 6.25 -10.20 7.62
C ILE A 92 5.90 -10.97 6.35
N THR A 93 4.60 -11.08 6.05
CA THR A 93 4.11 -11.73 4.83
C THR A 93 3.50 -10.69 3.90
N PRO A 94 4.10 -10.45 2.72
CA PRO A 94 3.50 -9.57 1.71
C PRO A 94 2.35 -10.30 0.99
N VAL A 95 1.21 -9.61 0.85
CA VAL A 95 0.04 -10.08 0.11
C VAL A 95 -0.23 -9.09 -1.03
N GLN A 96 0.07 -9.49 -2.26
CA GLN A 96 -0.12 -8.66 -3.44
C GLN A 96 -1.54 -8.79 -3.97
N ILE A 97 -2.15 -7.63 -4.27
CA ILE A 97 -3.52 -7.52 -4.77
C ILE A 97 -3.46 -7.07 -6.23
N ASN A 98 -4.17 -7.78 -7.10
CA ASN A 98 -4.28 -7.37 -8.50
C ASN A 98 -5.13 -6.09 -8.61
N PRO A 99 -4.61 -4.97 -9.15
CA PRO A 99 -5.34 -3.73 -9.31
C PRO A 99 -6.60 -3.82 -10.19
N ASP A 100 -6.69 -4.84 -11.04
CA ASP A 100 -7.85 -5.08 -11.89
C ASP A 100 -8.95 -5.93 -11.19
N SER A 101 -8.73 -6.35 -9.92
CA SER A 101 -9.73 -7.08 -9.13
C SER A 101 -11.05 -6.32 -9.08
N ARG A 102 -12.15 -6.98 -9.47
CA ARG A 102 -13.48 -6.36 -9.47
C ARG A 102 -14.02 -6.21 -8.05
N VAL A 103 -14.47 -5.01 -7.75
CA VAL A 103 -15.12 -4.68 -6.47
C VAL A 103 -16.38 -3.86 -6.71
N THR A 104 -17.38 -4.03 -5.86
CA THR A 104 -18.53 -3.13 -5.82
C THR A 104 -18.21 -1.96 -4.91
N PHE A 105 -18.09 -0.77 -5.46
CA PHE A 105 -17.73 0.45 -4.74
C PHE A 105 -18.93 1.39 -4.62
N SER A 106 -19.15 1.95 -3.44
CA SER A 106 -20.18 2.97 -3.21
C SER A 106 -19.58 4.36 -3.39
N ILE A 107 -20.04 5.07 -4.42
CA ILE A 107 -19.52 6.41 -4.75
C ILE A 107 -19.86 7.38 -3.62
N PRO A 108 -18.84 8.04 -3.00
CA PRO A 108 -19.09 8.96 -1.89
C PRO A 108 -20.05 10.09 -2.28
N GLY A 109 -21.04 10.34 -1.41
CA GLY A 109 -22.00 11.43 -1.59
C GLY A 109 -23.09 11.22 -2.65
N LYS A 110 -23.04 10.13 -3.45
CA LYS A 110 -24.03 9.87 -4.51
C LYS A 110 -25.01 8.74 -4.16
N GLY A 111 -24.64 7.86 -3.22
CA GLY A 111 -25.46 6.69 -2.87
C GLY A 111 -25.53 5.63 -4.00
N GLU A 112 -24.79 5.82 -5.07
CA GLU A 112 -24.71 4.90 -6.20
C GLU A 112 -23.61 3.87 -5.95
N LYS A 113 -23.90 2.61 -6.31
CA LYS A 113 -22.90 1.54 -6.34
C LYS A 113 -22.46 1.28 -7.77
N THR A 114 -21.17 1.10 -7.95
CA THR A 114 -20.60 0.73 -9.25
C THR A 114 -19.65 -0.44 -9.09
N ASP A 115 -19.63 -1.30 -10.11
CA ASP A 115 -18.69 -2.40 -10.20
C ASP A 115 -17.49 -1.95 -11.03
N MET A 116 -16.27 -2.02 -10.46
CA MET A 116 -15.08 -1.46 -11.08
C MET A 116 -13.80 -2.19 -10.64
N PRO A 117 -12.68 -2.00 -11.37
CA PRO A 117 -11.37 -2.42 -10.88
C PRO A 117 -11.01 -1.69 -9.58
N ILE A 118 -10.48 -2.41 -8.59
CA ILE A 118 -10.13 -1.84 -7.28
C ILE A 118 -9.11 -0.71 -7.41
N GLY A 119 -8.17 -0.80 -8.35
CA GLY A 119 -7.19 0.26 -8.60
C GLY A 119 -7.79 1.59 -9.03
N ALA A 120 -9.01 1.59 -9.61
CA ALA A 120 -9.70 2.82 -10.01
C ALA A 120 -10.44 3.51 -8.85
N VAL A 121 -10.57 2.87 -7.69
CA VAL A 121 -11.30 3.43 -6.53
C VAL A 121 -10.64 4.70 -6.01
N CYS A 122 -9.30 4.80 -6.06
CA CYS A 122 -8.58 6.00 -5.62
C CYS A 122 -8.81 7.22 -6.52
N SER A 123 -9.38 7.05 -7.73
CA SER A 123 -9.78 8.17 -8.58
C SER A 123 -10.99 8.94 -8.00
N TYR A 124 -11.75 8.34 -7.08
CA TYR A 124 -12.85 9.00 -6.41
C TYR A 124 -12.35 9.72 -5.16
N GLY A 125 -12.32 11.05 -5.21
CA GLY A 125 -11.81 11.90 -4.16
C GLY A 125 -10.99 13.04 -4.73
N SER A 126 -10.32 13.81 -3.85
CA SER A 126 -9.50 14.97 -4.21
C SER A 126 -8.10 14.64 -4.73
N GLY A 127 -7.72 13.35 -4.71
CA GLY A 127 -6.34 12.91 -4.95
C GLY A 127 -5.48 12.82 -3.69
N GLY A 128 -6.03 13.20 -2.54
CA GLY A 128 -5.34 13.18 -1.24
C GLY A 128 -5.84 12.08 -0.31
N SER A 129 -5.96 12.41 0.96
CA SER A 129 -6.31 11.46 2.02
C SER A 129 -7.67 10.79 1.83
N ASP A 130 -8.67 11.49 1.29
CA ASP A 130 -9.99 10.94 0.99
C ASP A 130 -9.94 9.85 -0.09
N SER A 131 -9.10 10.02 -1.12
CA SER A 131 -8.85 9.01 -2.14
C SER A 131 -8.16 7.77 -1.55
N SER A 132 -7.20 7.96 -0.67
CA SER A 132 -6.55 6.88 0.07
C SER A 132 -7.55 6.12 0.95
N LEU A 133 -8.42 6.83 1.68
CA LEU A 133 -9.46 6.20 2.51
C LEU A 133 -10.46 5.38 1.69
N ASN A 134 -10.85 5.84 0.50
CA ASN A 134 -11.69 5.07 -0.41
C ASN A 134 -11.02 3.75 -0.81
N LEU A 135 -9.74 3.80 -1.17
CA LEU A 135 -8.97 2.61 -1.54
C LEU A 135 -8.80 1.65 -0.35
N LEU A 136 -8.47 2.17 0.85
CA LEU A 136 -8.38 1.38 2.08
C LEU A 136 -9.67 0.62 2.36
N GLY A 137 -10.81 1.31 2.27
CA GLY A 137 -12.13 0.70 2.45
C GLY A 137 -12.40 -0.42 1.44
N ALA A 138 -12.07 -0.20 0.17
CA ALA A 138 -12.24 -1.20 -0.88
C ALA A 138 -11.32 -2.42 -0.67
N VAL A 139 -10.05 -2.21 -0.30
CA VAL A 139 -9.10 -3.29 0.00
C VAL A 139 -9.54 -4.07 1.24
N SER A 140 -9.92 -3.39 2.31
CA SER A 140 -10.46 -4.03 3.51
C SER A 140 -11.65 -4.93 3.18
N GLY A 141 -12.62 -4.41 2.41
CA GLY A 141 -13.81 -5.16 1.98
C GLY A 141 -13.46 -6.37 1.12
N LEU A 142 -12.57 -6.21 0.14
CA LEU A 142 -12.10 -7.30 -0.72
C LEU A 142 -11.47 -8.44 0.10
N LEU A 143 -10.68 -8.10 1.11
CA LEU A 143 -9.95 -9.06 1.95
C LEU A 143 -10.78 -9.61 3.14
N GLY A 144 -12.10 -9.48 3.12
CA GLY A 144 -13.00 -10.01 4.15
C GLY A 144 -13.07 -9.15 5.41
N ASN A 145 -13.06 -7.83 5.23
CA ASN A 145 -13.07 -6.81 6.29
C ASN A 145 -11.83 -6.85 7.20
N VAL A 146 -10.66 -7.11 6.62
CA VAL A 146 -9.38 -6.99 7.32
C VAL A 146 -9.21 -5.54 7.78
N ARG A 147 -8.92 -5.34 9.07
CA ARG A 147 -8.50 -4.03 9.56
C ARG A 147 -7.14 -3.70 8.95
N ILE A 148 -7.02 -2.55 8.30
CA ILE A 148 -5.76 -1.99 7.83
C ILE A 148 -5.31 -0.97 8.88
N ASP A 149 -4.22 -1.29 9.59
CA ASP A 149 -3.77 -0.45 10.70
C ASP A 149 -3.10 0.82 10.22
N HIS A 150 -2.30 0.72 9.13
CA HIS A 150 -1.60 1.85 8.53
C HIS A 150 -1.52 1.74 7.01
N HIS A 151 -1.25 2.87 6.36
CA HIS A 151 -1.07 2.88 4.91
C HIS A 151 0.06 3.82 4.47
N MET A 152 0.63 3.51 3.31
CA MET A 152 1.54 4.37 2.55
C MET A 152 1.15 4.32 1.09
N THR A 153 0.81 5.46 0.51
CA THR A 153 0.51 5.59 -0.91
C THR A 153 1.59 6.47 -1.55
N PHE A 154 2.25 5.94 -2.56
CA PHE A 154 3.34 6.60 -3.27
C PHE A 154 2.91 6.96 -4.69
N THR A 155 3.45 8.05 -5.23
CA THR A 155 3.40 8.35 -6.67
C THR A 155 4.50 7.58 -7.41
N MET A 156 4.46 7.55 -8.74
CA MET A 156 5.55 6.99 -9.54
C MET A 156 6.87 7.75 -9.36
N ASP A 157 6.82 9.08 -9.12
CA ASP A 157 8.01 9.86 -8.81
C ASP A 157 8.71 9.37 -7.53
N ALA A 158 7.94 8.94 -6.53
CA ALA A 158 8.51 8.36 -5.32
C ALA A 158 9.31 7.07 -5.62
N VAL A 159 8.86 6.25 -6.58
CA VAL A 159 9.62 5.04 -7.00
C VAL A 159 10.99 5.45 -7.53
N SER A 160 11.05 6.47 -8.41
CA SER A 160 12.32 7.02 -8.92
C SER A 160 13.20 7.55 -7.79
N MET A 161 12.61 8.36 -6.88
CA MET A 161 13.36 8.98 -5.77
C MET A 161 13.96 7.95 -4.81
N VAL A 162 13.18 6.92 -4.45
CA VAL A 162 13.65 5.82 -3.58
C VAL A 162 14.74 5.03 -4.27
N ASN A 163 14.57 4.66 -5.55
CA ASN A 163 15.53 3.95 -6.34
C ASN A 163 16.89 4.67 -6.35
N ASP A 164 16.89 5.95 -6.69
CA ASP A 164 18.12 6.74 -6.84
C ASP A 164 18.78 7.03 -5.48
N SER A 165 18.01 7.11 -4.41
CA SER A 165 18.53 7.37 -3.06
C SER A 165 19.48 6.27 -2.56
N ILE A 166 19.27 5.04 -3.03
CA ILE A 166 20.14 3.90 -2.67
C ILE A 166 21.19 3.58 -3.73
N GLY A 167 21.22 4.34 -4.84
CA GLY A 167 22.17 4.15 -5.95
C GLY A 167 21.67 3.19 -7.02
N GLY A 168 20.39 2.95 -7.11
CA GLY A 168 19.72 2.06 -8.06
C GLY A 168 19.38 0.69 -7.50
N VAL A 169 18.44 0.01 -8.15
CA VAL A 169 18.01 -1.36 -7.82
C VAL A 169 18.42 -2.30 -8.95
N SER A 170 19.13 -3.38 -8.63
CA SER A 170 19.50 -4.42 -9.59
C SER A 170 18.39 -5.46 -9.69
N VAL A 171 17.84 -5.65 -10.89
CA VAL A 171 16.78 -6.63 -11.18
C VAL A 171 17.26 -7.66 -12.22
N PRO A 172 16.71 -8.90 -12.22
CA PRO A 172 16.99 -9.88 -13.26
C PRO A 172 16.46 -9.41 -14.62
N VAL A 173 17.29 -9.50 -15.66
CA VAL A 173 16.94 -9.07 -17.03
C VAL A 173 15.90 -9.97 -17.68
N SER A 174 15.89 -11.26 -17.36
CA SER A 174 14.97 -12.26 -17.95
C SER A 174 13.51 -11.90 -17.82
N ALA A 175 13.16 -11.06 -16.85
CA ALA A 175 11.77 -10.60 -16.63
C ALA A 175 11.33 -9.47 -17.58
N TYR A 176 12.26 -8.79 -18.26
CA TYR A 176 11.94 -7.61 -19.06
C TYR A 176 12.28 -7.74 -20.55
N PHE A 177 13.37 -8.45 -20.89
CA PHE A 177 13.95 -8.43 -22.22
C PHE A 177 13.95 -9.79 -22.96
N GLY A 178 13.25 -10.83 -22.44
CA GLY A 178 13.27 -12.15 -23.10
C GLY A 178 14.68 -12.75 -23.12
N ASP A 179 15.00 -13.62 -23.97
CA ASP A 179 16.16 -14.48 -24.20
C ASP A 179 17.61 -14.04 -23.82
N LEU A 180 17.80 -13.06 -22.94
CA LEU A 180 19.12 -12.74 -22.41
C LEU A 180 19.40 -13.62 -21.19
N GLU A 181 20.58 -14.28 -21.20
CA GLU A 181 21.09 -15.07 -20.08
C GLU A 181 21.11 -14.24 -18.79
N GLU A 182 20.94 -14.89 -17.63
CA GLU A 182 20.77 -14.37 -16.27
C GLU A 182 21.67 -13.17 -15.87
N GLU A 183 21.64 -12.08 -16.60
CA GLU A 183 22.29 -10.84 -16.21
C GLU A 183 21.32 -9.99 -15.41
N THR A 184 21.81 -9.32 -14.38
CA THR A 184 21.09 -8.29 -13.64
C THR A 184 21.37 -6.93 -14.27
N VAL A 185 20.34 -6.08 -14.35
CA VAL A 185 20.47 -4.69 -14.77
C VAL A 185 20.24 -3.79 -13.57
N LEU A 186 21.13 -2.81 -13.38
CA LEU A 186 20.96 -1.73 -12.41
C LEU A 186 20.04 -0.68 -13.04
N LEU A 187 18.87 -0.50 -12.47
CA LEU A 187 17.88 0.46 -12.92
C LEU A 187 18.22 1.87 -12.43
N SER A 188 18.20 2.87 -13.32
CA SER A 188 18.09 4.28 -12.95
C SER A 188 16.67 4.61 -12.49
N GLY A 189 16.44 5.81 -11.93
CA GLY A 189 15.10 6.17 -11.46
C GLY A 189 14.03 6.09 -12.56
N ALA A 190 14.32 6.58 -13.76
CA ALA A 190 13.40 6.50 -14.90
C ALA A 190 13.16 5.06 -15.36
N ASP A 191 14.21 4.23 -15.40
CA ASP A 191 14.11 2.82 -15.77
C ASP A 191 13.35 2.03 -14.68
N ALA A 192 13.53 2.37 -13.41
CA ALA A 192 12.79 1.79 -12.30
C ALA A 192 11.29 2.07 -12.43
N VAL A 193 10.89 3.31 -12.75
CA VAL A 193 9.50 3.67 -13.02
C VAL A 193 8.96 2.86 -14.20
N ALA A 194 9.67 2.81 -15.33
CA ALA A 194 9.26 2.04 -16.50
C ALA A 194 9.10 0.54 -16.17
N TYR A 195 10.08 -0.05 -15.48
CA TYR A 195 10.04 -1.45 -15.05
C TYR A 195 8.84 -1.76 -14.16
N PHE A 196 8.52 -0.85 -13.25
CA PHE A 196 7.47 -1.01 -12.24
C PHE A 196 6.06 -0.76 -12.81
N SER A 197 5.88 0.21 -13.73
CA SER A 197 4.56 0.67 -14.17
C SER A 197 4.11 0.09 -15.51
N THR A 198 5.04 -0.23 -16.44
CA THR A 198 4.68 -0.65 -17.80
C THR A 198 3.83 -1.92 -17.78
N ARG A 199 2.76 -1.90 -18.59
CA ARG A 199 1.91 -3.06 -18.87
C ARG A 199 1.88 -3.28 -20.36
N ASP A 200 2.25 -4.49 -20.81
CA ASP A 200 2.05 -4.92 -22.19
C ASP A 200 0.56 -5.13 -22.43
N GLY A 201 0.07 -4.73 -23.61
CA GLY A 201 -1.33 -4.98 -24.01
C GLY A 201 -1.70 -6.47 -24.11
N ALA A 202 -0.72 -7.38 -24.19
CA ALA A 202 -0.92 -8.82 -24.11
C ALA A 202 -1.08 -9.33 -22.66
N ASP A 203 -0.64 -8.56 -21.66
CA ASP A 203 -0.75 -8.90 -20.23
C ASP A 203 -2.17 -8.62 -19.70
N ILE A 204 -3.16 -9.39 -20.20
CA ILE A 204 -4.56 -9.24 -19.82
C ILE A 204 -4.86 -9.59 -18.38
N THR A 205 -4.02 -10.42 -17.75
CA THR A 205 -4.11 -10.79 -16.33
C THR A 205 -3.44 -9.82 -15.41
N ASN A 206 -2.64 -8.88 -15.93
CA ASN A 206 -1.75 -8.01 -15.19
C ASN A 206 -0.61 -8.77 -14.46
N GLU A 207 -0.40 -10.03 -14.80
CA GLU A 207 0.54 -10.92 -14.08
C GLU A 207 1.99 -10.52 -14.31
N ASP A 208 2.36 -10.18 -15.56
CA ASP A 208 3.73 -9.82 -15.91
C ASP A 208 4.17 -8.53 -15.20
N ARG A 209 3.28 -7.52 -15.11
CA ARG A 209 3.57 -6.30 -14.35
C ARG A 209 3.70 -6.61 -12.85
N MET A 210 2.78 -7.39 -12.29
CA MET A 210 2.82 -7.78 -10.88
C MET A 210 4.09 -8.56 -10.54
N ASN A 211 4.54 -9.45 -11.43
CA ASN A 211 5.80 -10.19 -11.28
C ASN A 211 7.01 -9.25 -11.27
N ARG A 212 7.08 -8.25 -12.18
CA ARG A 212 8.15 -7.25 -12.17
C ARG A 212 8.12 -6.40 -10.90
N GLN A 213 6.95 -5.96 -10.46
CA GLN A 213 6.78 -5.22 -9.20
C GLN A 213 7.29 -6.03 -8.00
N HIS A 214 6.94 -7.30 -7.94
CA HIS A 214 7.44 -8.20 -6.91
C HIS A 214 8.97 -8.35 -6.95
N GLN A 215 9.54 -8.57 -8.13
CA GLN A 215 11.00 -8.68 -8.29
C GLN A 215 11.70 -7.38 -7.89
N TYR A 216 11.16 -6.23 -8.30
CA TYR A 216 11.70 -4.93 -7.91
C TYR A 216 11.68 -4.73 -6.40
N MET A 217 10.53 -4.96 -5.75
CA MET A 217 10.38 -4.82 -4.29
C MET A 217 11.33 -5.75 -3.53
N ARG A 218 11.50 -6.97 -4.01
CA ARG A 218 12.41 -7.95 -3.42
C ARG A 218 13.88 -7.52 -3.56
N SER A 219 14.25 -6.97 -4.71
CA SER A 219 15.61 -6.46 -4.96
C SER A 219 15.89 -5.15 -4.20
N LEU A 220 14.87 -4.31 -4.01
CA LEU A 220 14.93 -3.07 -3.24
C LEU A 220 15.11 -3.33 -1.73
N TYR A 221 14.45 -4.34 -1.18
CA TYR A 221 14.23 -4.50 0.26
C TYR A 221 15.53 -4.48 1.08
N THR A 222 16.47 -5.38 0.78
CA THR A 222 17.72 -5.49 1.56
C THR A 222 18.62 -4.27 1.42
N PRO A 223 18.93 -3.75 0.20
CA PRO A 223 19.72 -2.53 0.06
C PRO A 223 19.09 -1.31 0.71
N PHE A 224 17.77 -1.20 0.65
CA PHE A 224 17.05 -0.11 1.30
C PHE A 224 17.18 -0.18 2.82
N LEU A 225 16.91 -1.33 3.44
CA LEU A 225 17.03 -1.49 4.89
C LEU A 225 18.45 -1.22 5.39
N GLN A 226 19.49 -1.62 4.63
CA GLN A 226 20.88 -1.30 4.98
C GLN A 226 21.14 0.21 5.02
N LYS A 227 20.57 0.97 4.07
CA LYS A 227 20.67 2.44 4.05
C LYS A 227 19.83 3.08 5.14
N ALA A 228 18.64 2.53 5.41
CA ALA A 228 17.68 3.02 6.41
C ALA A 228 18.19 2.87 7.87
N GLN A 229 19.26 2.11 8.11
CA GLN A 229 19.97 2.08 9.40
C GLN A 229 20.63 3.42 9.74
N ASP A 230 20.87 4.27 8.75
CA ASP A 230 21.30 5.65 8.93
C ASP A 230 20.07 6.54 9.15
N ASP A 231 19.88 7.00 10.40
CA ASP A 231 18.74 7.85 10.77
C ASP A 231 18.69 9.16 9.97
N GLU A 232 19.85 9.72 9.59
CA GLU A 232 19.94 10.94 8.77
C GLU A 232 19.47 10.67 7.34
N PHE A 233 19.93 9.58 6.73
CA PHE A 233 19.48 9.14 5.41
C PHE A 233 17.96 8.91 5.37
N LEU A 234 17.42 8.15 6.33
CA LEU A 234 16.00 7.82 6.36
C LEU A 234 15.13 9.07 6.54
N SER A 235 15.52 9.93 7.49
CA SER A 235 14.79 11.18 7.76
C SER A 235 14.82 12.13 6.57
N ASP A 236 15.97 12.29 5.92
CA ASP A 236 16.13 13.13 4.71
C ASP A 236 15.31 12.58 3.53
N LEU A 237 15.33 11.27 3.29
CA LEU A 237 14.52 10.64 2.26
C LEU A 237 13.03 10.86 2.51
N LEU A 238 12.53 10.58 3.73
CA LEU A 238 11.11 10.74 4.06
C LEU A 238 10.64 12.21 3.91
N LEU A 239 11.50 13.17 4.27
CA LEU A 239 11.20 14.59 4.05
C LEU A 239 11.17 14.96 2.55
N ARG A 240 12.09 14.42 1.75
CA ARG A 240 12.13 14.66 0.30
C ARG A 240 10.98 14.01 -0.43
N LEU A 241 10.47 12.88 0.03
CA LEU A 241 9.27 12.26 -0.55
C LEU A 241 8.06 13.20 -0.49
N GLY A 242 7.91 13.98 0.59
CA GLY A 242 6.94 15.07 0.67
C GLY A 242 5.57 14.71 0.07
N ASP A 243 5.13 15.48 -0.94
CA ASP A 243 3.85 15.28 -1.62
C ASP A 243 3.78 14.00 -2.47
N ASN A 244 4.91 13.30 -2.66
CA ASN A 244 4.97 12.03 -3.37
C ASN A 244 4.62 10.82 -2.48
N MET A 245 4.31 11.07 -1.21
CA MET A 245 3.87 10.04 -0.26
C MET A 245 2.72 10.54 0.61
N ALA A 246 1.60 9.83 0.59
CA ALA A 246 0.49 10.02 1.53
C ALA A 246 0.47 8.86 2.54
N THR A 247 0.39 9.18 3.83
CA THR A 247 0.36 8.19 4.92
C THR A 247 -0.38 8.75 6.14
N ASP A 248 -0.91 7.87 6.97
CA ASP A 248 -1.47 8.20 8.29
C ASP A 248 -0.38 8.20 9.39
N LEU A 249 0.85 7.81 9.07
CA LEU A 249 1.95 7.71 10.02
C LEU A 249 2.71 9.03 10.13
N THR A 250 3.06 9.39 11.35
CA THR A 250 4.05 10.46 11.62
C THR A 250 5.46 9.99 11.27
N LEU A 251 6.39 10.93 11.07
CA LEU A 251 7.78 10.60 10.80
C LEU A 251 8.38 9.62 11.83
N SER A 252 8.10 9.83 13.12
CA SER A 252 8.59 8.94 14.18
C SER A 252 8.00 7.54 14.11
N GLN A 253 6.74 7.41 13.70
CA GLN A 253 6.09 6.10 13.50
C GLN A 253 6.63 5.39 12.27
N LEU A 254 6.92 6.13 11.18
CA LEU A 254 7.59 5.59 9.99
C LEU A 254 8.97 5.01 10.34
N ILE A 255 9.78 5.74 11.10
CA ILE A 255 11.10 5.26 11.56
C ILE A 255 10.93 3.97 12.38
N LEU A 256 9.99 3.95 13.33
CA LEU A 256 9.72 2.77 14.15
C LEU A 256 9.25 1.56 13.32
N MET A 257 8.45 1.82 12.28
CA MET A 257 7.99 0.76 11.37
C MET A 257 9.15 0.17 10.56
N PHE A 258 10.11 0.97 10.10
CA PHE A 258 11.33 0.46 9.45
C PHE A 258 12.19 -0.34 10.40
N GLU A 259 12.29 0.03 11.69
CA GLU A 259 12.93 -0.80 12.71
C GLU A 259 12.23 -2.17 12.86
N THR A 260 10.91 -2.21 12.77
CA THR A 260 10.13 -3.47 12.78
C THR A 260 10.46 -4.33 11.56
N PHE A 261 10.54 -3.73 10.37
CA PHE A 261 10.90 -4.44 9.14
C PHE A 261 12.34 -4.98 9.17
N GLU A 262 13.24 -4.33 9.87
CA GLU A 262 14.61 -4.81 10.09
C GLU A 262 14.67 -6.00 11.05
N GLN A 263 13.81 -6.01 12.07
CA GLN A 263 13.84 -7.04 13.12
C GLN A 263 13.15 -8.34 12.70
N TYR A 264 12.13 -8.27 11.84
CA TYR A 264 11.32 -9.43 11.48
C TYR A 264 11.74 -10.00 10.13
N ALA A 265 11.62 -11.33 10.01
CA ALA A 265 11.94 -12.00 8.76
C ALA A 265 10.86 -11.71 7.70
N MET A 266 11.27 -11.25 6.52
CA MET A 266 10.39 -11.18 5.36
C MET A 266 10.17 -12.59 4.80
N ALA A 267 8.91 -12.97 4.58
CA ALA A 267 8.57 -14.22 3.90
C ALA A 267 9.23 -14.24 2.50
N GLN A 268 9.80 -15.41 2.15
CA GLN A 268 10.53 -15.54 0.88
C GLN A 268 9.62 -15.42 -0.35
N GLU A 269 8.37 -15.84 -0.19
CA GLU A 269 7.37 -15.80 -1.26
C GLU A 269 6.31 -14.74 -0.96
N VAL A 270 5.93 -14.01 -2.00
CA VAL A 270 4.77 -13.11 -1.95
C VAL A 270 3.51 -13.96 -2.13
N THR A 271 2.56 -13.78 -1.24
CA THR A 271 1.23 -14.34 -1.40
C THR A 271 0.46 -13.45 -2.38
N VAL A 272 -0.07 -14.02 -3.46
CA VAL A 272 -0.91 -13.28 -4.41
C VAL A 272 -2.38 -13.60 -4.14
N VAL A 273 -3.24 -12.58 -4.11
CA VAL A 273 -4.69 -12.77 -4.02
C VAL A 273 -5.15 -13.57 -5.26
N PRO A 274 -5.73 -14.77 -5.07
CA PRO A 274 -6.07 -15.65 -6.18
C PRO A 274 -7.26 -15.12 -6.98
N GLY A 275 -7.30 -15.42 -8.28
CA GLY A 275 -8.39 -15.03 -9.16
C GLY A 275 -8.08 -15.38 -10.61
N ALA A 276 -9.01 -15.02 -11.48
CA ALA A 276 -8.88 -15.24 -12.92
C ALA A 276 -9.54 -14.11 -13.71
N VAL A 277 -9.12 -13.94 -14.98
CA VAL A 277 -9.78 -13.03 -15.91
C VAL A 277 -11.06 -13.71 -16.42
N GLU A 278 -12.18 -13.03 -16.23
CA GLU A 278 -13.49 -13.40 -16.77
C GLU A 278 -14.01 -12.30 -17.69
N SER A 279 -15.20 -12.47 -18.25
CA SER A 279 -15.84 -11.48 -19.14
C SER A 279 -16.03 -10.11 -18.49
N ALA A 280 -16.19 -10.06 -17.16
CA ALA A 280 -16.34 -8.81 -16.38
C ALA A 280 -15.00 -8.17 -15.98
N GLY A 281 -13.86 -8.83 -16.18
CA GLY A 281 -12.53 -8.43 -15.75
C GLY A 281 -11.90 -9.46 -14.80
N PHE A 282 -10.95 -9.05 -13.96
CA PHE A 282 -10.31 -9.95 -13.00
C PHE A 282 -11.23 -10.22 -11.79
N VAL A 283 -11.68 -11.45 -11.65
CA VAL A 283 -12.56 -11.90 -10.56
C VAL A 283 -11.76 -12.71 -9.56
N VAL A 284 -11.85 -12.31 -8.29
CA VAL A 284 -11.14 -12.97 -7.18
C VAL A 284 -11.80 -14.31 -6.86
N ASP A 285 -10.99 -15.36 -6.68
CA ASP A 285 -11.42 -16.63 -6.10
C ASP A 285 -11.71 -16.46 -4.61
N ALA A 286 -12.99 -16.39 -4.26
CA ALA A 286 -13.43 -16.12 -2.91
C ALA A 286 -13.00 -17.19 -1.90
N ASP A 287 -13.04 -18.47 -2.28
CA ASP A 287 -12.69 -19.59 -1.40
C ASP A 287 -11.18 -19.62 -1.16
N GLY A 288 -10.39 -19.45 -2.22
CA GLY A 288 -8.94 -19.35 -2.13
C GLY A 288 -8.50 -18.14 -1.29
N LEU A 289 -9.15 -17.00 -1.45
CA LEU A 289 -8.88 -15.81 -0.65
C LEU A 289 -9.20 -16.03 0.83
N VAL A 290 -10.36 -16.62 1.15
CA VAL A 290 -10.73 -16.95 2.54
C VAL A 290 -9.67 -17.85 3.16
N ALA A 291 -9.22 -18.90 2.48
CA ALA A 291 -8.18 -19.80 2.99
C ALA A 291 -6.85 -19.08 3.29
N ILE A 292 -6.47 -18.11 2.44
CA ILE A 292 -5.27 -17.28 2.66
C ILE A 292 -5.45 -16.38 3.88
N MET A 293 -6.58 -15.68 3.98
CA MET A 293 -6.84 -14.75 5.08
C MET A 293 -6.96 -15.47 6.43
N ASP A 294 -7.56 -16.66 6.47
CA ASP A 294 -7.62 -17.50 7.67
C ASP A 294 -6.23 -17.91 8.14
N ARG A 295 -5.39 -18.33 7.22
CA ARG A 295 -4.02 -18.71 7.54
C ARG A 295 -3.19 -17.54 8.06
N LEU A 296 -3.35 -16.33 7.49
CA LEU A 296 -2.46 -15.20 7.75
C LEU A 296 -2.98 -14.26 8.85
N ILE A 297 -4.30 -14.07 8.96
CA ILE A 297 -4.86 -12.94 9.73
C ILE A 297 -5.91 -13.38 10.75
N PHE A 298 -6.86 -14.24 10.38
CA PHE A 298 -8.02 -14.53 11.21
C PHE A 298 -7.84 -15.75 12.15
N GLU A 299 -8.70 -15.80 13.20
CA GLU A 299 -8.83 -16.96 14.11
C GLU A 299 -9.73 -18.04 13.50
#